data_00b086fd547f9a725e00e2bd02a3a322
#
_entry.id   00b086fd547f9a725e00e2bd02a3a322
#
_cell.length_a   1.000
_cell.length_b   1.000
_cell.length_c   1.000
_cell.angle_alpha   90.00
_cell.angle_beta   90.00
_cell.angle_gamma   90.00
#
_symmetry.space_group_name_H-M   'P 1'
#
loop_
_entity.id
_entity.type
_entity.pdbx_description
1 polymer ?
#
loop_
_entity_poly.entity_id
_entity_poly.type
_entity_poly.pdbx_seq_one_letter_code
_entity_poly.pdbx_strand_id
1 'polypeptide(L)'
;NDLISFATNYGQVQRQLLYDFTIPYALVDNDGHFIWWNNKFSETVDSDKLYGKSIFGITNKITKENLPLEDVKEQTLEIQIGDKDYKVVMHQITLDGLNDTSIVDSTEPTSTLIAVYFFDVTKINALEKYNKNQRLVVALMDLDNYDEALESVEAVRRSLLIALVDRKINKYFSDLDGIVKKIEKDKYFVIIKQKELEQLQEDKFSILDEVKKVNIGNEMPLTLSIGIGVSDNGYMQSYAYARNSRDLALARGGDQAVVKTAEKNYYYGGKRQKIKFSLWVIRLEMSILLVRQ
;
A
#
# COMPACT_ATOMS: atom_id res chain seq x y z
N ASN A 1 -18.50 40.11 -45.65
CA ASN A 1 -18.21 40.56 -44.27
C ASN A 1 -18.67 39.56 -43.20
N ASP A 2 -19.77 38.81 -43.42
CA ASP A 2 -20.34 37.92 -42.41
C ASP A 2 -19.48 36.69 -42.09
N LEU A 3 -18.80 36.13 -43.10
CA LEU A 3 -17.91 34.96 -42.92
C LEU A 3 -16.65 35.28 -42.14
N ILE A 4 -16.05 36.45 -42.35
CA ILE A 4 -14.90 36.94 -41.59
C ILE A 4 -15.29 37.24 -40.15
N SER A 5 -16.46 37.88 -39.96
CA SER A 5 -17.02 38.14 -38.63
C SER A 5 -17.31 36.84 -37.88
N PHE A 6 -17.87 35.86 -38.54
CA PHE A 6 -18.13 34.53 -37.94
C PHE A 6 -16.84 33.81 -37.55
N ALA A 7 -15.84 33.77 -38.45
CA ALA A 7 -14.54 33.12 -38.15
C ALA A 7 -13.80 33.81 -36.98
N THR A 8 -13.86 35.15 -36.95
CA THR A 8 -13.22 35.93 -35.86
C THR A 8 -13.94 35.69 -34.51
N ASN A 9 -15.29 35.70 -34.53
CA ASN A 9 -16.09 35.44 -33.32
C ASN A 9 -15.89 33.98 -32.84
N TYR A 10 -15.83 33.01 -33.75
CA TYR A 10 -15.61 31.61 -33.44
C TYR A 10 -14.25 31.40 -32.81
N GLY A 11 -13.20 32.01 -33.36
CA GLY A 11 -11.85 31.97 -32.79
C GLY A 11 -11.72 32.62 -31.41
N GLN A 12 -12.50 33.69 -31.16
CA GLN A 12 -12.55 34.31 -29.83
C GLN A 12 -13.27 33.42 -28.82
N VAL A 13 -14.38 32.81 -29.19
CA VAL A 13 -15.10 31.86 -28.33
C VAL A 13 -14.22 30.65 -28.01
N GLN A 14 -13.54 30.07 -28.98
CA GLN A 14 -12.61 28.96 -28.74
C GLN A 14 -11.47 29.33 -27.74
N ARG A 15 -10.86 30.50 -27.91
CA ARG A 15 -9.83 30.99 -26.98
C ARG A 15 -10.38 31.18 -25.58
N GLN A 16 -11.60 31.77 -25.46
CA GLN A 16 -12.21 31.97 -24.16
C GLN A 16 -12.51 30.63 -23.47
N LEU A 17 -13.08 29.66 -24.21
CA LEU A 17 -13.35 28.33 -23.67
C LEU A 17 -12.07 27.62 -23.17
N LEU A 18 -10.98 27.71 -23.91
CA LEU A 18 -9.69 27.12 -23.50
C LEU A 18 -9.12 27.84 -22.27
N TYR A 19 -9.27 29.17 -22.20
CA TYR A 19 -8.77 29.97 -21.10
C TYR A 19 -9.54 29.73 -19.79
N ASP A 20 -10.86 29.59 -19.88
CA ASP A 20 -11.75 29.33 -18.75
C ASP A 20 -11.91 27.84 -18.43
N PHE A 21 -11.18 26.97 -19.13
CA PHE A 21 -11.26 25.52 -18.88
C PHE A 21 -10.85 25.21 -17.45
N THR A 22 -11.67 24.39 -16.77
CA THR A 22 -11.54 24.13 -15.34
C THR A 22 -10.42 23.17 -14.95
N ILE A 23 -9.88 22.43 -15.94
CA ILE A 23 -8.74 21.55 -15.74
C ILE A 23 -7.47 22.37 -16.00
N PRO A 24 -6.46 22.40 -15.10
CA PRO A 24 -5.18 22.99 -15.37
C PRO A 24 -4.56 22.38 -16.62
N TYR A 25 -4.29 23.22 -17.60
CA TYR A 25 -3.83 22.81 -18.93
C TYR A 25 -2.73 23.75 -19.43
N ALA A 26 -1.68 23.16 -19.96
CA ALA A 26 -0.57 23.90 -20.57
C ALA A 26 -0.07 23.22 -21.85
N LEU A 27 0.58 23.99 -22.70
CA LEU A 27 1.34 23.53 -23.87
C LEU A 27 2.81 23.85 -23.63
N VAL A 28 3.66 22.86 -23.82
CA VAL A 28 5.12 23.01 -23.76
C VAL A 28 5.76 22.52 -25.06
N ASP A 29 6.95 23.00 -25.34
CA ASP A 29 7.79 22.50 -26.45
C ASP A 29 8.46 21.16 -26.06
N ASN A 30 9.24 20.60 -26.98
CA ASN A 30 9.97 19.34 -26.76
C ASN A 30 11.10 19.45 -25.72
N ASP A 31 11.51 20.67 -25.36
CA ASP A 31 12.47 20.96 -24.32
C ASP A 31 11.80 21.31 -22.97
N GLY A 32 10.46 21.25 -22.93
CA GLY A 32 9.66 21.48 -21.75
C GLY A 32 9.42 22.94 -21.42
N HIS A 33 9.68 23.90 -22.34
CA HIS A 33 9.38 25.31 -22.09
C HIS A 33 7.91 25.60 -22.36
N PHE A 34 7.31 26.42 -21.45
CA PHE A 34 5.92 26.82 -21.60
C PHE A 34 5.71 27.74 -22.83
N ILE A 35 4.77 27.33 -23.67
CA ILE A 35 4.29 28.09 -24.83
C ILE A 35 2.95 28.76 -24.50
N TRP A 36 2.07 28.02 -23.85
CA TRP A 36 0.74 28.51 -23.48
C TRP A 36 0.21 27.75 -22.25
N TRP A 37 -0.68 28.38 -21.49
CA TRP A 37 -1.39 27.81 -20.34
C TRP A 37 -2.71 28.52 -20.08
N ASN A 38 -3.65 27.86 -19.41
CA ASN A 38 -4.88 28.47 -18.98
C ASN A 38 -4.77 29.08 -17.56
N ASN A 39 -5.78 29.86 -17.16
CA ASN A 39 -5.84 30.46 -15.83
C ASN A 39 -5.71 29.42 -14.70
N LYS A 40 -6.39 28.30 -14.88
CA LYS A 40 -6.40 27.26 -13.86
C LYS A 40 -5.01 26.66 -13.63
N PHE A 41 -4.20 26.59 -14.67
CA PHE A 41 -2.81 26.17 -14.56
C PHE A 41 -1.97 27.17 -13.74
N SER A 42 -2.11 28.48 -14.04
CA SER A 42 -1.43 29.55 -13.27
C SER A 42 -1.78 29.48 -11.78
N GLU A 43 -3.07 29.33 -11.46
CA GLU A 43 -3.52 29.18 -10.07
C GLU A 43 -2.94 27.94 -9.39
N THR A 44 -2.83 26.83 -10.13
CA THR A 44 -2.34 25.56 -9.59
C THR A 44 -0.85 25.60 -9.26
N VAL A 45 -0.06 26.24 -10.11
CA VAL A 45 1.40 26.34 -9.91
C VAL A 45 1.85 27.65 -9.22
N ASP A 46 0.89 28.47 -8.80
CA ASP A 46 1.08 29.79 -8.16
C ASP A 46 2.07 30.67 -8.93
N SER A 47 1.85 30.78 -10.25
CA SER A 47 2.73 31.56 -11.12
C SER A 47 2.03 32.05 -12.38
N ASP A 48 1.94 33.38 -12.53
CA ASP A 48 1.34 34.03 -13.70
C ASP A 48 2.32 34.20 -14.88
N LYS A 49 3.63 34.12 -14.63
CA LYS A 49 4.68 34.36 -15.62
C LYS A 49 5.45 33.09 -15.90
N LEU A 50 4.90 32.24 -16.76
CA LEU A 50 5.49 30.95 -17.12
C LEU A 50 6.17 30.96 -18.50
N TYR A 51 5.92 31.98 -19.34
CA TYR A 51 6.51 32.06 -20.68
C TYR A 51 8.04 31.91 -20.64
N GLY A 52 8.55 30.94 -21.40
CA GLY A 52 9.98 30.62 -21.47
C GLY A 52 10.57 29.94 -20.24
N LYS A 53 9.77 29.72 -19.19
CA LYS A 53 10.20 28.84 -18.07
C LYS A 53 9.98 27.38 -18.43
N SER A 54 10.74 26.51 -17.75
CA SER A 54 10.64 25.07 -17.95
C SER A 54 9.64 24.46 -16.98
N ILE A 55 8.85 23.49 -17.46
CA ILE A 55 7.95 22.64 -16.67
C ILE A 55 8.70 21.85 -15.59
N PHE A 56 9.98 21.58 -15.78
CA PHE A 56 10.83 20.89 -14.81
C PHE A 56 11.03 21.68 -13.52
N GLY A 57 10.75 22.99 -13.55
CA GLY A 57 10.77 23.85 -12.36
C GLY A 57 9.56 23.70 -11.44
N ILE A 58 8.48 23.03 -11.87
CA ILE A 58 7.28 22.82 -11.05
C ILE A 58 7.55 21.78 -9.96
N THR A 59 8.19 20.68 -10.34
CA THR A 59 8.51 19.56 -9.44
C THR A 59 9.68 18.75 -10.00
N ASN A 60 10.47 18.16 -9.09
CA ASN A 60 11.58 17.28 -9.45
C ASN A 60 11.13 15.93 -10.08
N LYS A 61 9.83 15.62 -10.04
CA LYS A 61 9.27 14.42 -10.65
C LYS A 61 9.06 14.54 -12.15
N ILE A 62 8.91 15.76 -12.69
CA ILE A 62 8.82 15.98 -14.13
C ILE A 62 10.25 16.20 -14.64
N THR A 63 10.74 15.29 -15.45
CA THR A 63 12.09 15.32 -16.03
C THR A 63 12.00 15.21 -17.56
N LYS A 64 13.08 15.51 -18.26
CA LYS A 64 13.11 15.37 -19.72
C LYS A 64 12.84 13.93 -20.18
N GLU A 65 13.24 12.94 -19.39
CA GLU A 65 13.01 11.51 -19.66
C GLU A 65 11.53 11.11 -19.56
N ASN A 66 10.74 11.90 -18.82
CA ASN A 66 9.30 11.65 -18.64
C ASN A 66 8.44 12.38 -19.68
N LEU A 67 9.02 13.18 -20.58
CA LEU A 67 8.26 13.79 -21.65
C LEU A 67 7.90 12.75 -22.70
N PRO A 68 6.67 12.80 -23.25
CA PRO A 68 6.28 11.94 -24.37
C PRO A 68 6.98 12.41 -25.65
N LEU A 69 8.05 11.73 -26.04
CA LEU A 69 8.84 12.02 -27.23
C LEU A 69 8.84 10.80 -28.16
N GLU A 70 8.84 11.05 -29.47
CA GLU A 70 8.96 10.10 -30.57
C GLU A 70 7.98 8.91 -30.52
N ASP A 71 8.31 7.81 -29.83
CA ASP A 71 7.51 6.57 -29.82
C ASP A 71 6.44 6.54 -28.72
N VAL A 72 6.52 7.44 -27.73
CA VAL A 72 5.60 7.49 -26.57
C VAL A 72 4.62 8.64 -26.74
N LYS A 73 3.41 8.34 -27.18
CA LYS A 73 2.36 9.37 -27.40
C LYS A 73 1.78 9.96 -26.13
N GLU A 74 1.81 9.24 -25.03
CA GLU A 74 1.23 9.66 -23.77
C GLU A 74 2.07 9.19 -22.58
N GLN A 75 2.27 10.06 -21.61
CA GLN A 75 2.95 9.77 -20.35
C GLN A 75 2.11 10.28 -19.17
N THR A 76 2.06 9.49 -18.12
CA THR A 76 1.32 9.83 -16.90
C THR A 76 2.24 9.78 -15.68
N LEU A 77 2.14 10.79 -14.81
CA LEU A 77 2.89 10.90 -13.56
C LEU A 77 1.95 11.29 -12.41
N GLU A 78 2.34 10.93 -11.19
CA GLU A 78 1.73 11.45 -9.98
C GLU A 78 2.69 12.41 -9.28
N ILE A 79 2.22 13.63 -9.05
CA ILE A 79 2.99 14.69 -8.40
C ILE A 79 2.19 15.28 -7.23
N GLN A 80 2.89 15.96 -6.35
CA GLN A 80 2.28 16.75 -5.29
C GLN A 80 2.68 18.22 -5.47
N ILE A 81 1.71 19.13 -5.40
CA ILE A 81 1.91 20.58 -5.40
C ILE A 81 1.19 21.14 -4.17
N GLY A 82 1.96 21.67 -3.22
CA GLY A 82 1.42 22.10 -1.94
C GLY A 82 0.80 20.91 -1.18
N ASP A 83 -0.47 21.04 -0.83
CA ASP A 83 -1.26 20.04 -0.12
C ASP A 83 -2.12 19.14 -1.05
N LYS A 84 -1.96 19.30 -2.37
CA LYS A 84 -2.76 18.59 -3.37
C LYS A 84 -1.96 17.58 -4.18
N ASP A 85 -2.60 16.45 -4.45
CA ASP A 85 -2.09 15.41 -5.33
C ASP A 85 -2.65 15.60 -6.74
N TYR A 86 -1.78 15.56 -7.74
CA TYR A 86 -2.16 15.67 -9.15
C TYR A 86 -1.70 14.47 -9.95
N LYS A 87 -2.61 13.94 -10.77
CA LYS A 87 -2.25 13.06 -11.88
C LYS A 87 -1.97 13.94 -13.08
N VAL A 88 -0.70 13.99 -13.51
CA VAL A 88 -0.28 14.73 -14.70
C VAL A 88 -0.31 13.80 -15.89
N VAL A 89 -1.05 14.17 -16.92
CA VAL A 89 -1.10 13.50 -18.20
C VAL A 89 -0.46 14.39 -19.23
N MET A 90 0.55 13.88 -19.91
CA MET A 90 1.25 14.58 -20.99
C MET A 90 1.00 13.84 -22.28
N HIS A 91 0.60 14.56 -23.32
CA HIS A 91 0.27 14.01 -24.62
C HIS A 91 0.97 14.77 -25.74
N GLN A 92 1.66 14.05 -26.62
CA GLN A 92 2.31 14.66 -27.78
C GLN A 92 1.30 15.00 -28.86
N ILE A 93 1.34 16.25 -29.36
CA ILE A 93 0.51 16.76 -30.43
C ILE A 93 1.39 17.09 -31.60
N THR A 94 1.12 16.49 -32.75
CA THR A 94 1.75 16.85 -34.05
C THR A 94 0.88 17.86 -34.76
N LEU A 95 1.51 18.92 -35.24
CA LEU A 95 0.82 19.99 -35.99
C LEU A 95 0.71 19.68 -37.49
N ASP A 96 0.87 18.43 -37.91
CA ASP A 96 0.82 17.95 -39.28
C ASP A 96 -0.56 18.04 -39.94
N GLY A 97 -1.15 19.14 -40.07
CA GLY A 97 -2.48 19.25 -40.67
C GLY A 97 -3.02 20.68 -40.74
N LEU A 98 -2.32 21.63 -40.20
CA LEU A 98 -2.74 23.05 -40.28
C LEU A 98 -2.20 23.80 -41.49
N ASN A 99 -1.36 23.16 -42.27
CA ASN A 99 -0.79 23.74 -43.51
C ASN A 99 -1.46 23.18 -44.76
N ASP A 100 -2.80 23.21 -44.81
CA ASP A 100 -3.58 22.94 -46.03
C ASP A 100 -3.62 24.17 -46.96
N THR A 101 -2.46 24.82 -47.09
CA THR A 101 -2.23 25.78 -48.16
C THR A 101 -1.00 25.31 -48.93
N SER A 102 -1.31 24.49 -49.94
CA SER A 102 -0.44 24.09 -51.02
C SER A 102 0.21 25.27 -51.73
N ILE A 103 1.32 25.78 -51.32
CA ILE A 103 2.27 26.60 -52.16
C ILE A 103 3.55 26.98 -51.34
N VAL A 104 4.11 26.13 -50.55
CA VAL A 104 5.53 26.31 -50.16
C VAL A 104 6.12 24.93 -49.80
N ASP A 105 7.17 24.59 -50.54
CA ASP A 105 8.09 23.50 -50.28
C ASP A 105 8.74 23.73 -48.90
N SER A 106 8.13 23.25 -47.81
CA SER A 106 8.67 23.43 -46.47
C SER A 106 9.31 22.14 -46.00
N THR A 107 10.61 22.08 -46.15
CA THR A 107 11.54 21.22 -45.40
C THR A 107 11.70 21.70 -43.96
N GLU A 108 10.65 22.18 -43.32
CA GLU A 108 10.66 22.50 -41.88
C GLU A 108 10.29 21.25 -41.06
N PRO A 109 11.02 20.95 -40.02
CA PRO A 109 10.71 19.79 -39.16
C PRO A 109 9.31 19.96 -38.55
N THR A 110 8.51 18.89 -38.62
CA THR A 110 7.20 18.79 -37.94
C THR A 110 7.29 19.34 -36.53
N SER A 111 6.64 20.49 -36.29
CA SER A 111 6.64 21.08 -34.96
C SER A 111 5.68 20.28 -34.07
N THR A 112 6.25 19.55 -33.13
CA THR A 112 5.50 18.83 -32.11
C THR A 112 5.40 19.67 -30.86
N LEU A 113 4.24 19.62 -30.20
CA LEU A 113 3.98 20.22 -28.90
C LEU A 113 3.54 19.13 -27.93
N ILE A 114 3.71 19.40 -26.64
CA ILE A 114 3.25 18.51 -25.57
C ILE A 114 2.13 19.23 -24.82
N ALA A 115 0.93 18.64 -24.85
CA ALA A 115 -0.19 19.04 -24.02
C ALA A 115 -0.05 18.43 -22.64
N VAL A 116 -0.19 19.24 -21.60
CA VAL A 116 -0.02 18.83 -20.20
C VAL A 116 -1.29 19.14 -19.44
N TYR A 117 -1.88 18.11 -18.83
CA TYR A 117 -3.10 18.20 -18.03
C TYR A 117 -2.82 17.81 -16.59
N PHE A 118 -3.34 18.55 -15.63
CA PHE A 118 -3.24 18.25 -14.21
C PHE A 118 -4.63 17.90 -13.67
N PHE A 119 -4.83 16.65 -13.32
CA PHE A 119 -6.07 16.19 -12.68
C PHE A 119 -5.90 16.14 -11.18
N ASP A 120 -6.65 16.95 -10.44
CA ASP A 120 -6.65 16.91 -8.96
C ASP A 120 -7.23 15.56 -8.50
N VAL A 121 -6.36 14.71 -7.96
CA VAL A 121 -6.70 13.37 -7.45
C VAL A 121 -6.62 13.29 -5.93
N THR A 122 -6.46 14.41 -5.25
CA THR A 122 -6.30 14.49 -3.79
C THR A 122 -7.41 13.75 -3.06
N LYS A 123 -8.66 14.02 -3.44
CA LYS A 123 -9.83 13.38 -2.82
C LYS A 123 -9.89 11.88 -3.14
N ILE A 124 -9.50 11.49 -4.34
CA ILE A 124 -9.50 10.08 -4.78
C ILE A 124 -8.45 9.32 -3.97
N ASN A 125 -7.22 9.82 -3.89
CA ASN A 125 -6.13 9.22 -3.12
C ASN A 125 -6.47 9.13 -1.62
N ALA A 126 -7.08 10.18 -1.07
CA ALA A 126 -7.54 10.17 0.32
C ALA A 126 -8.61 9.11 0.58
N LEU A 127 -9.58 8.94 -0.34
CA LEU A 127 -10.62 7.92 -0.24
C LEU A 127 -10.04 6.51 -0.42
N GLU A 128 -9.11 6.31 -1.34
CA GLU A 128 -8.43 5.03 -1.53
C GLU A 128 -7.63 4.63 -0.29
N LYS A 129 -6.87 5.56 0.28
CA LYS A 129 -6.15 5.36 1.53
C LYS A 129 -7.10 5.05 2.69
N TYR A 130 -8.20 5.80 2.79
CA TYR A 130 -9.22 5.54 3.80
C TYR A 130 -9.82 4.14 3.64
N ASN A 131 -10.24 3.76 2.43
CA ASN A 131 -10.81 2.45 2.15
C ASN A 131 -9.83 1.32 2.47
N LYS A 132 -8.55 1.47 2.09
CA LYS A 132 -7.50 0.53 2.43
C LYS A 132 -7.36 0.37 3.95
N ASN A 133 -7.32 1.47 4.68
CA ASN A 133 -7.18 1.49 6.13
C ASN A 133 -8.37 0.84 6.86
N GLN A 134 -9.58 0.90 6.29
CA GLN A 134 -10.80 0.30 6.85
C GLN A 134 -10.98 -1.19 6.52
N ARG A 135 -10.15 -1.75 5.64
CA ARG A 135 -10.23 -3.19 5.33
C ARG A 135 -10.04 -4.03 6.57
N LEU A 136 -10.84 -5.09 6.68
CA LEU A 136 -10.73 -6.02 7.78
C LEU A 136 -9.63 -7.04 7.51
N VAL A 137 -8.82 -7.28 8.51
CA VAL A 137 -7.72 -8.24 8.52
C VAL A 137 -8.06 -9.34 9.50
N VAL A 138 -7.80 -10.59 9.09
CA VAL A 138 -8.04 -11.77 9.89
C VAL A 138 -6.75 -12.20 10.58
N ALA A 139 -6.83 -12.44 11.88
CA ALA A 139 -5.77 -13.06 12.65
C ALA A 139 -6.28 -14.32 13.36
N LEU A 140 -5.46 -15.36 13.37
CA LEU A 140 -5.63 -16.57 14.16
C LEU A 140 -4.53 -16.63 15.20
N MET A 141 -4.90 -16.95 16.43
CA MET A 141 -3.94 -16.99 17.53
C MET A 141 -4.11 -18.28 18.32
N ASP A 142 -3.01 -18.92 18.65
CA ASP A 142 -2.94 -20.11 19.47
C ASP A 142 -2.05 -19.84 20.70
N LEU A 143 -2.46 -20.31 21.88
CA LEU A 143 -1.62 -20.40 23.07
C LEU A 143 -0.78 -21.68 22.95
N ASP A 144 0.53 -21.54 22.77
CA ASP A 144 1.40 -22.64 22.31
C ASP A 144 1.54 -23.80 23.29
N ASN A 145 1.71 -23.51 24.57
CA ASN A 145 1.99 -24.45 25.64
C ASN A 145 0.89 -24.45 26.71
N TYR A 146 -0.37 -24.42 26.23
CA TYR A 146 -1.54 -24.19 27.10
C TYR A 146 -1.72 -25.26 28.16
N ASP A 147 -1.68 -26.55 27.78
CA ASP A 147 -1.93 -27.65 28.70
C ASP A 147 -0.79 -27.78 29.70
N GLU A 148 0.48 -27.71 29.25
CA GLU A 148 1.68 -27.78 30.11
C GLU A 148 1.73 -26.64 31.11
N ALA A 149 1.39 -25.43 30.68
CA ALA A 149 1.36 -24.29 31.58
C ALA A 149 0.27 -24.44 32.66
N LEU A 150 -0.89 -24.99 32.32
CA LEU A 150 -1.97 -25.26 33.26
C LEU A 150 -1.63 -26.41 34.23
N GLU A 151 -0.95 -27.44 33.77
CA GLU A 151 -0.50 -28.55 34.62
C GLU A 151 0.51 -28.09 35.68
N SER A 152 1.33 -27.10 35.36
CA SER A 152 2.32 -26.53 36.28
C SER A 152 1.71 -25.67 37.41
N VAL A 153 0.40 -25.40 37.35
CA VAL A 153 -0.30 -24.54 38.33
C VAL A 153 -1.28 -25.39 39.18
N GLU A 154 -1.40 -25.05 40.46
CA GLU A 154 -2.41 -25.63 41.34
C GLU A 154 -3.80 -25.53 40.72
N ALA A 155 -4.62 -26.60 40.85
CA ALA A 155 -5.92 -26.68 40.22
C ALA A 155 -6.84 -25.47 40.47
N VAL A 156 -6.79 -24.89 41.68
CA VAL A 156 -7.58 -23.72 42.05
C VAL A 156 -7.18 -22.46 41.30
N ARG A 157 -5.91 -22.36 40.87
CA ARG A 157 -5.36 -21.19 40.15
C ARG A 157 -5.47 -21.29 38.64
N ARG A 158 -5.75 -22.48 38.07
CA ARG A 158 -5.84 -22.70 36.61
C ARG A 158 -6.86 -21.76 35.96
N SER A 159 -8.06 -21.69 36.52
CA SER A 159 -9.11 -20.80 36.00
C SER A 159 -8.71 -19.31 36.07
N LEU A 160 -7.96 -18.92 37.09
CA LEU A 160 -7.45 -17.56 37.20
C LEU A 160 -6.40 -17.24 36.12
N LEU A 161 -5.46 -18.18 35.84
CA LEU A 161 -4.48 -18.01 34.80
C LEU A 161 -5.16 -17.77 33.44
N ILE A 162 -6.14 -18.64 33.10
CA ILE A 162 -6.90 -18.50 31.85
C ILE A 162 -7.62 -17.16 31.81
N ALA A 163 -8.31 -16.75 32.88
CA ALA A 163 -9.05 -15.50 32.92
C ALA A 163 -8.14 -14.26 32.77
N LEU A 164 -6.93 -14.30 33.32
CA LEU A 164 -5.96 -13.20 33.19
C LEU A 164 -5.42 -13.10 31.74
N VAL A 165 -5.12 -14.24 31.11
CA VAL A 165 -4.68 -14.27 29.71
C VAL A 165 -5.80 -13.81 28.78
N ASP A 166 -7.02 -14.36 28.96
CA ASP A 166 -8.19 -13.97 28.18
C ASP A 166 -8.46 -12.44 28.31
N ARG A 167 -8.41 -11.92 29.53
CA ARG A 167 -8.57 -10.49 29.77
C ARG A 167 -7.51 -9.66 29.07
N LYS A 168 -6.25 -10.12 29.10
CA LYS A 168 -5.14 -9.40 28.47
C LYS A 168 -5.27 -9.36 26.96
N ILE A 169 -5.57 -10.49 26.32
CA ILE A 169 -5.80 -10.58 24.88
C ILE A 169 -7.00 -9.71 24.47
N ASN A 170 -8.13 -9.87 25.16
CA ASN A 170 -9.33 -9.09 24.84
C ASN A 170 -9.10 -7.59 25.00
N LYS A 171 -8.45 -7.15 26.09
CA LYS A 171 -8.15 -5.73 26.28
C LYS A 171 -7.25 -5.19 25.19
N TYR A 172 -6.15 -5.89 24.88
CA TYR A 172 -5.19 -5.44 23.88
C TYR A 172 -5.83 -5.18 22.51
N PHE A 173 -6.63 -6.12 22.02
CA PHE A 173 -7.30 -5.96 20.74
C PHE A 173 -8.53 -5.05 20.79
N SER A 174 -9.20 -4.95 21.93
CA SER A 174 -10.30 -3.97 22.10
C SER A 174 -9.79 -2.53 22.05
N ASP A 175 -8.60 -2.27 22.59
CA ASP A 175 -7.96 -0.95 22.53
C ASP A 175 -7.60 -0.56 21.06
N LEU A 176 -7.55 -1.55 20.14
CA LEU A 176 -7.37 -1.40 18.70
C LEU A 176 -8.70 -1.48 17.91
N ASP A 177 -9.84 -1.28 18.53
CA ASP A 177 -11.16 -1.46 17.90
C ASP A 177 -11.32 -2.83 17.21
N GLY A 178 -10.66 -3.86 17.73
CA GLY A 178 -10.67 -5.22 17.22
C GLY A 178 -11.71 -6.10 17.89
N ILE A 179 -12.17 -7.12 17.17
CA ILE A 179 -13.08 -8.14 17.65
C ILE A 179 -12.28 -9.40 17.95
N VAL A 180 -12.36 -9.87 19.20
CA VAL A 180 -11.73 -11.12 19.63
C VAL A 180 -12.83 -12.14 19.96
N LYS A 181 -12.69 -13.34 19.40
CA LYS A 181 -13.55 -14.47 19.74
C LYS A 181 -12.70 -15.69 20.08
N LYS A 182 -12.84 -16.20 21.29
CA LYS A 182 -12.30 -17.50 21.68
C LYS A 182 -13.09 -18.59 21.00
N ILE A 183 -12.44 -19.45 20.21
CA ILE A 183 -13.08 -20.53 19.42
C ILE A 183 -12.83 -21.91 20.04
N GLU A 184 -11.68 -22.09 20.68
CA GLU A 184 -11.33 -23.28 21.45
C GLU A 184 -10.68 -22.86 22.78
N LYS A 185 -10.31 -23.82 23.63
CA LYS A 185 -9.70 -23.55 24.93
C LYS A 185 -8.43 -22.68 24.84
N ASP A 186 -7.69 -22.83 23.77
CA ASP A 186 -6.39 -22.25 23.50
C ASP A 186 -6.32 -21.41 22.21
N LYS A 187 -7.45 -21.29 21.46
CA LYS A 187 -7.47 -20.63 20.13
C LYS A 187 -8.42 -19.45 20.09
N TYR A 188 -7.97 -18.42 19.43
CA TYR A 188 -8.72 -17.18 19.22
C TYR A 188 -8.76 -16.80 17.75
N PHE A 189 -9.90 -16.26 17.38
CA PHE A 189 -10.14 -15.61 16.11
C PHE A 189 -10.22 -14.11 16.36
N VAL A 190 -9.47 -13.32 15.58
CA VAL A 190 -9.42 -11.86 15.73
C VAL A 190 -9.64 -11.20 14.40
N ILE A 191 -10.42 -10.13 14.43
CA ILE A 191 -10.61 -9.22 13.30
C ILE A 191 -10.19 -7.83 13.73
N ILE A 192 -9.32 -7.20 12.97
CA ILE A 192 -8.86 -5.82 13.13
C ILE A 192 -8.92 -5.08 11.80
N LYS A 193 -8.83 -3.75 11.82
CA LYS A 193 -8.64 -2.97 10.60
C LYS A 193 -7.18 -3.05 10.14
N GLN A 194 -6.97 -2.85 8.85
CA GLN A 194 -5.62 -2.84 8.28
C GLN A 194 -4.73 -1.75 8.89
N LYS A 195 -5.30 -0.59 9.19
CA LYS A 195 -4.61 0.49 9.90
C LYS A 195 -4.02 0.02 11.23
N GLU A 196 -4.78 -0.76 11.99
CA GLU A 196 -4.35 -1.26 13.30
C GLU A 196 -3.27 -2.35 13.16
N LEU A 197 -3.28 -3.11 12.05
CA LEU A 197 -2.20 -4.04 11.75
C LEU A 197 -0.86 -3.31 11.55
N GLU A 198 -0.85 -2.15 10.88
CA GLU A 198 0.36 -1.35 10.71
C GLU A 198 0.93 -0.94 12.08
N GLN A 199 0.08 -0.52 13.02
CA GLN A 199 0.47 -0.22 14.40
C GLN A 199 1.02 -1.44 15.14
N LEU A 200 0.40 -2.62 14.99
CA LEU A 200 0.92 -3.87 15.56
C LEU A 200 2.30 -4.26 15.02
N GLN A 201 2.55 -3.98 13.75
CA GLN A 201 3.84 -4.24 13.13
C GLN A 201 4.92 -3.28 13.62
N GLU A 202 4.58 -1.99 13.85
CA GLU A 202 5.48 -0.98 14.41
C GLU A 202 5.88 -1.31 15.85
N ASP A 203 4.94 -1.74 16.68
CA ASP A 203 5.20 -2.16 18.07
C ASP A 203 5.73 -3.60 18.19
N LYS A 204 5.95 -4.26 17.04
CA LYS A 204 6.48 -5.63 16.93
C LYS A 204 5.65 -6.67 17.69
N PHE A 205 4.33 -6.45 17.73
CA PHE A 205 3.41 -7.35 18.43
C PHE A 205 3.74 -7.49 19.92
N SER A 206 3.77 -6.39 20.64
CA SER A 206 4.05 -6.35 22.08
C SER A 206 3.17 -7.29 22.94
N ILE A 207 2.00 -7.68 22.42
CA ILE A 207 1.11 -8.67 23.05
C ILE A 207 1.82 -10.00 23.34
N LEU A 208 2.80 -10.41 22.52
CA LEU A 208 3.58 -11.62 22.73
C LEU A 208 4.29 -11.59 24.10
N ASP A 209 4.93 -10.46 24.39
CA ASP A 209 5.61 -10.26 25.67
C ASP A 209 4.62 -10.01 26.82
N GLU A 210 3.50 -9.38 26.53
CA GLU A 210 2.45 -9.12 27.50
C GLU A 210 1.80 -10.41 28.03
N VAL A 211 1.57 -11.39 27.17
CA VAL A 211 1.04 -12.72 27.56
C VAL A 211 2.05 -13.47 28.39
N LYS A 212 3.34 -13.49 28.01
CA LYS A 212 4.41 -14.15 28.76
C LYS A 212 4.59 -13.62 30.19
N LYS A 213 4.30 -12.34 30.41
CA LYS A 213 4.39 -11.71 31.73
C LYS A 213 3.28 -12.17 32.69
N VAL A 214 2.25 -12.86 32.22
CA VAL A 214 1.20 -13.39 33.08
C VAL A 214 1.76 -14.57 33.87
N ASN A 215 2.00 -14.34 35.16
CA ASN A 215 2.51 -15.35 36.09
C ASN A 215 1.72 -15.31 37.41
N ILE A 216 1.23 -16.46 37.82
CA ILE A 216 0.53 -16.67 39.09
C ILE A 216 1.09 -17.88 39.82
N GLY A 217 2.35 -18.22 39.56
CA GLY A 217 3.04 -19.39 40.08
C GLY A 217 3.15 -20.54 39.07
N ASN A 218 2.89 -20.27 37.76
CA ASN A 218 3.16 -21.20 36.69
C ASN A 218 4.67 -21.32 36.44
N GLU A 219 5.19 -22.54 36.36
CA GLU A 219 6.61 -22.81 36.09
C GLU A 219 6.99 -22.44 34.64
N MET A 220 6.05 -22.64 33.72
CA MET A 220 6.23 -22.28 32.30
C MET A 220 5.37 -21.08 31.94
N PRO A 221 5.94 -20.05 31.29
CA PRO A 221 5.15 -18.93 30.78
C PRO A 221 4.29 -19.40 29.61
N LEU A 222 3.07 -18.91 29.53
CA LEU A 222 2.25 -19.03 28.33
C LEU A 222 2.83 -18.19 27.21
N THR A 223 2.96 -18.77 26.01
CA THR A 223 3.38 -18.09 24.81
C THR A 223 2.25 -18.05 23.79
N LEU A 224 2.36 -17.16 22.81
CA LEU A 224 1.31 -16.88 21.85
C LEU A 224 1.89 -16.95 20.44
N SER A 225 1.27 -17.75 19.58
CA SER A 225 1.52 -17.76 18.14
C SER A 225 0.40 -17.06 17.40
N ILE A 226 0.75 -16.10 16.54
CA ILE A 226 -0.21 -15.28 15.79
C ILE A 226 0.05 -15.45 14.30
N GLY A 227 -0.98 -15.83 13.55
CA GLY A 227 -0.97 -15.84 12.09
C GLY A 227 -1.94 -14.82 11.53
N ILE A 228 -1.47 -13.93 10.69
CA ILE A 228 -2.26 -12.86 10.08
C ILE A 228 -2.19 -12.97 8.57
N GLY A 229 -3.35 -12.81 7.92
CA GLY A 229 -3.48 -12.83 6.48
C GLY A 229 -4.04 -11.52 5.93
N VAL A 230 -3.35 -10.96 4.95
CA VAL A 230 -3.76 -9.76 4.22
C VAL A 230 -3.84 -10.09 2.74
N SER A 231 -5.01 -9.93 2.14
CA SER A 231 -5.23 -10.19 0.72
C SER A 231 -6.25 -9.22 0.13
N ASP A 232 -5.99 -8.78 -1.09
CA ASP A 232 -6.94 -8.00 -1.88
C ASP A 232 -8.00 -8.88 -2.56
N ASN A 233 -7.78 -10.22 -2.59
CA ASN A 233 -8.65 -11.20 -3.24
C ASN A 233 -9.80 -11.70 -2.33
N GLY A 234 -10.12 -10.96 -1.27
CA GLY A 234 -11.25 -11.22 -0.38
C GLY A 234 -10.88 -11.94 0.92
N TYR A 235 -11.88 -12.03 1.79
CA TYR A 235 -11.68 -12.54 3.17
C TYR A 235 -11.33 -14.02 3.26
N MET A 236 -11.81 -14.84 2.34
CA MET A 236 -11.46 -16.26 2.31
C MET A 236 -9.96 -16.47 2.06
N GLN A 237 -9.38 -15.68 1.15
CA GLN A 237 -7.95 -15.73 0.91
C GLN A 237 -7.15 -15.17 2.09
N SER A 238 -7.63 -14.08 2.72
CA SER A 238 -7.04 -13.54 3.95
C SER A 238 -7.05 -14.58 5.07
N TYR A 239 -8.16 -15.32 5.24
CA TYR A 239 -8.25 -16.39 6.22
C TYR A 239 -7.27 -17.55 5.91
N ALA A 240 -7.17 -17.96 4.64
CA ALA A 240 -6.21 -18.99 4.23
C ALA A 240 -4.76 -18.55 4.51
N TYR A 241 -4.45 -17.28 4.27
CA TYR A 241 -3.15 -16.72 4.62
C TYR A 241 -2.91 -16.68 6.12
N ALA A 242 -3.90 -16.27 6.92
CA ALA A 242 -3.81 -16.27 8.38
C ALA A 242 -3.54 -17.68 8.93
N ARG A 243 -4.23 -18.69 8.41
CA ARG A 243 -4.01 -20.08 8.77
C ARG A 243 -2.59 -20.55 8.46
N ASN A 244 -2.12 -20.31 7.23
CA ASN A 244 -0.76 -20.66 6.83
C ASN A 244 0.29 -19.94 7.70
N SER A 245 0.06 -18.67 8.02
CA SER A 245 0.96 -17.89 8.87
C SER A 245 1.02 -18.40 10.30
N ARG A 246 -0.11 -18.80 10.87
CA ARG A 246 -0.19 -19.43 12.18
C ARG A 246 0.58 -20.75 12.21
N ASP A 247 0.37 -21.59 11.20
CA ASP A 247 1.06 -22.88 11.08
C ASP A 247 2.58 -22.67 10.93
N LEU A 248 3.01 -21.62 10.23
CA LEU A 248 4.42 -21.22 10.15
C LEU A 248 4.96 -20.74 11.50
N ALA A 249 4.19 -19.97 12.27
CA ALA A 249 4.58 -19.51 13.60
C ALA A 249 4.81 -20.71 14.53
N LEU A 250 3.88 -21.66 14.56
CA LEU A 250 3.97 -22.89 15.34
C LEU A 250 5.15 -23.77 14.91
N ALA A 251 5.32 -24.01 13.61
CA ALA A 251 6.43 -24.82 13.06
C ALA A 251 7.82 -24.25 13.37
N ARG A 252 7.94 -22.95 13.63
CA ARG A 252 9.17 -22.28 14.00
C ARG A 252 9.44 -22.26 15.52
N GLY A 253 8.59 -22.91 16.30
CA GLY A 253 8.74 -23.04 17.75
C GLY A 253 7.83 -22.12 18.56
N GLY A 254 6.84 -21.52 17.92
CA GLY A 254 5.86 -20.65 18.59
C GLY A 254 6.42 -19.28 18.99
N ASP A 255 5.68 -18.58 19.86
CA ASP A 255 6.09 -17.31 20.48
C ASP A 255 6.41 -16.22 19.48
N GLN A 256 5.62 -16.12 18.41
CA GLN A 256 5.85 -15.17 17.34
C GLN A 256 4.57 -14.83 16.57
N ALA A 257 4.60 -13.69 15.88
CA ALA A 257 3.61 -13.30 14.92
C ALA A 257 4.16 -13.40 13.49
N VAL A 258 3.35 -13.95 12.58
CA VAL A 258 3.65 -14.02 11.15
C VAL A 258 2.55 -13.33 10.39
N VAL A 259 2.90 -12.35 9.57
CA VAL A 259 1.98 -11.65 8.67
C VAL A 259 2.26 -12.07 7.25
N LYS A 260 1.26 -12.62 6.57
CA LYS A 260 1.35 -13.03 5.16
C LYS A 260 0.57 -12.07 4.28
N THR A 261 1.25 -11.52 3.29
CA THR A 261 0.66 -10.81 2.15
C THR A 261 0.76 -11.66 0.89
N ALA A 262 0.24 -11.17 -0.24
CA ALA A 262 0.43 -11.84 -1.53
C ALA A 262 1.90 -11.95 -1.94
N GLU A 263 2.74 -11.00 -1.51
CA GLU A 263 4.14 -10.89 -1.93
C GLU A 263 5.09 -11.67 -1.02
N LYS A 264 4.93 -11.57 0.30
CA LYS A 264 5.90 -12.10 1.27
C LYS A 264 5.32 -12.34 2.67
N ASN A 265 6.12 -13.01 3.49
CA ASN A 265 5.85 -13.20 4.92
C ASN A 265 6.76 -12.29 5.75
N TYR A 266 6.17 -11.66 6.77
CA TYR A 266 6.88 -10.87 7.77
C TYR A 266 6.83 -11.62 9.11
N TYR A 267 7.92 -11.58 9.86
CA TYR A 267 8.07 -12.31 11.12
C TYR A 267 8.41 -11.35 12.25
N TYR A 268 7.70 -11.49 13.38
CA TYR A 268 7.86 -10.66 14.56
C TYR A 268 7.96 -11.57 15.80
N GLY A 269 8.80 -11.20 16.78
CA GLY A 269 9.08 -12.04 17.94
C GLY A 269 9.92 -13.26 17.54
N GLY A 270 9.86 -14.30 18.37
CA GLY A 270 10.62 -15.54 18.20
C GLY A 270 12.11 -15.33 18.51
N LYS A 271 12.64 -16.03 19.48
CA LYS A 271 14.09 -16.22 19.55
C LYS A 271 14.46 -17.08 18.35
N ARG A 272 15.44 -16.68 17.53
CA ARG A 272 16.11 -17.59 16.59
C ARG A 272 16.64 -18.77 17.41
N GLN A 273 15.83 -19.77 17.65
CA GLN A 273 16.37 -21.06 18.02
C GLN A 273 17.13 -21.51 16.77
N LYS A 274 18.44 -21.57 16.86
CA LYS A 274 19.20 -22.48 16.02
C LYS A 274 18.46 -23.80 16.15
N ILE A 275 17.85 -24.24 15.05
CA ILE A 275 17.27 -25.58 14.99
C ILE A 275 18.43 -26.51 15.37
N LYS A 276 18.46 -26.94 16.61
CA LYS A 276 19.14 -28.17 16.94
C LYS A 276 18.31 -29.20 16.18
N PHE A 277 18.76 -29.55 14.98
CA PHE A 277 18.35 -30.80 14.37
C PHE A 277 18.51 -31.82 15.46
N SER A 278 17.41 -32.23 16.06
CA SER A 278 17.45 -33.19 17.13
C SER A 278 18.08 -34.43 16.50
N LEU A 279 19.06 -34.96 17.14
CA LEU A 279 19.72 -36.25 16.79
C LEU A 279 18.71 -37.37 16.51
N TRP A 280 17.44 -37.12 16.79
CA TRP A 280 16.32 -38.01 16.55
C TRP A 280 15.94 -38.12 15.04
N VAL A 281 16.01 -37.04 14.26
CA VAL A 281 15.76 -37.08 12.80
C VAL A 281 16.93 -37.80 12.10
N ILE A 282 18.14 -37.56 12.51
CA ILE A 282 19.33 -38.29 11.99
C ILE A 282 19.24 -39.78 12.32
N ARG A 283 18.71 -40.14 13.51
CA ARG A 283 18.52 -41.53 13.90
C ARG A 283 17.43 -42.23 13.12
N LEU A 284 16.39 -41.53 12.67
CA LEU A 284 15.32 -42.09 11.83
C LEU A 284 15.83 -42.37 10.39
N GLU A 285 16.59 -41.45 9.80
CA GLU A 285 17.20 -41.66 8.48
C GLU A 285 18.25 -42.75 8.48
N MET A 286 19.06 -42.87 9.53
CA MET A 286 20.01 -43.98 9.68
C MET A 286 19.33 -45.33 9.88
N SER A 287 18.19 -45.38 10.57
CA SER A 287 17.41 -46.61 10.72
C SER A 287 16.79 -47.10 9.43
N ILE A 288 16.37 -46.17 8.55
CA ILE A 288 15.78 -46.51 7.24
C ILE A 288 16.86 -46.99 6.25
N LEU A 289 18.12 -46.49 6.38
CA LEU A 289 19.23 -46.93 5.55
C LEU A 289 19.77 -48.31 5.97
N LEU A 290 19.65 -48.71 7.25
CA LEU A 290 20.09 -50.02 7.77
C LEU A 290 19.11 -51.15 7.50
N VAL A 291 17.84 -50.86 7.11
CA VAL A 291 16.84 -51.87 6.77
C VAL A 291 16.82 -52.18 5.25
N ARG A 292 17.65 -51.48 4.46
CA ARG A 292 17.78 -51.67 2.99
C ARG A 292 19.11 -52.36 2.58
N GLN A 293 19.87 -52.90 3.51
CA GLN A 293 20.90 -53.91 3.26
C GLN A 293 20.41 -55.25 3.85
#